data_7a6ce71b434f1ef6d63010ac6a4b40dd
#
_entry.id   7a6ce71b434f1ef6d63010ac6a4b40dd
#
_cell.length_a   1.000
_cell.length_b   1.000
_cell.length_c   1.000
_cell.angle_alpha   90.00
_cell.angle_beta   90.00
_cell.angle_gamma   90.00
#
_symmetry.space_group_name_H-M   'P 1'
#
loop_
_entity.id
_entity.type
_entity.pdbx_description
1 polymer ?
#
loop_
_entity_poly.entity_id
_entity_poly.type
_entity_poly.pdbx_seq_one_letter_code
_entity_poly.pdbx_strand_id
1 'polypeptide(L)'
;SYVPGGKFPMVASAHMSVVTAKVAGVKEIITCAPPYQGKPADAIVAAQSMGGADAIYVIGGVQAVAAMALGTESIPAVDMLVGPGNAYVAEAKRQLYGRVGIDLFAGPTETLVIADETVDGEMCATDLLGQAEHGPTSPAILLTNSENLAKQTMEEVDRQLNTLSTSDT
;
A
#
# COMPACT_ATOMS: atom_id res chain seq x y z
N SER A 1 11.40 -6.88 1.44
CA SER A 1 10.07 -6.31 1.18
C SER A 1 9.85 -5.02 1.95
N TYR A 2 9.23 -4.04 1.33
CA TYR A 2 8.73 -2.83 2.00
C TYR A 2 7.23 -2.97 2.24
N VAL A 3 6.80 -2.87 3.50
CA VAL A 3 5.39 -2.95 3.89
C VAL A 3 4.94 -1.56 4.36
N PRO A 4 4.03 -0.89 3.64
CA PRO A 4 3.52 0.41 4.06
C PRO A 4 2.66 0.27 5.33
N GLY A 5 2.52 1.34 6.13
CA GLY A 5 1.74 1.26 7.36
C GLY A 5 1.92 2.41 8.33
N GLY A 6 2.53 3.53 7.88
CA GLY A 6 2.76 4.67 8.74
C GLY A 6 1.49 5.42 9.17
N LYS A 7 0.45 5.45 8.31
CA LYS A 7 -0.88 5.98 8.63
C LYS A 7 -1.78 4.90 9.22
N PHE A 8 -1.88 3.77 8.52
CA PHE A 8 -2.70 2.62 8.90
C PHE A 8 -1.90 1.33 8.69
N PRO A 9 -2.04 0.31 9.57
CA PRO A 9 -1.38 -0.97 9.40
C PRO A 9 -1.87 -1.71 8.15
N MET A 10 -1.04 -1.79 7.11
CA MET A 10 -1.37 -2.44 5.84
C MET A 10 -1.03 -3.94 5.87
N VAL A 11 -1.79 -4.70 6.66
CA VAL A 11 -1.54 -6.13 6.94
C VAL A 11 -1.49 -6.98 5.68
N ALA A 12 -2.40 -6.73 4.73
CA ALA A 12 -2.44 -7.48 3.46
C ALA A 12 -1.14 -7.34 2.65
N SER A 13 -0.50 -6.17 2.66
CA SER A 13 0.76 -5.93 1.94
C SER A 13 1.89 -6.83 2.45
N ALA A 14 1.92 -7.13 3.75
CA ALA A 14 2.88 -8.06 4.32
C ALA A 14 2.72 -9.48 3.74
N HIS A 15 1.48 -9.99 3.72
CA HIS A 15 1.21 -11.31 3.14
C HIS A 15 1.47 -11.35 1.64
N MET A 16 1.01 -10.36 0.90
CA MET A 16 1.16 -10.30 -0.56
C MET A 16 2.62 -10.35 -0.99
N SER A 17 3.50 -9.69 -0.28
CA SER A 17 4.92 -9.66 -0.64
C SER A 17 5.71 -10.84 -0.07
N VAL A 18 5.53 -11.17 1.21
CA VAL A 18 6.34 -12.18 1.90
C VAL A 18 5.95 -13.59 1.44
N VAL A 19 4.64 -13.90 1.43
CA VAL A 19 4.17 -15.24 1.03
C VAL A 19 4.50 -15.53 -0.43
N THR A 20 4.32 -14.54 -1.32
CA THR A 20 4.67 -14.66 -2.74
C THR A 20 6.15 -14.98 -2.93
N ALA A 21 7.03 -14.26 -2.22
CA ALA A 21 8.47 -14.51 -2.28
C ALA A 21 8.83 -15.90 -1.73
N LYS A 22 8.19 -16.33 -0.63
CA LYS A 22 8.40 -17.66 -0.04
C LYS A 22 7.99 -18.78 -1.00
N VAL A 23 6.82 -18.66 -1.62
CA VAL A 23 6.32 -19.65 -2.61
C VAL A 23 7.20 -19.67 -3.86
N ALA A 24 7.76 -18.54 -4.27
CA ALA A 24 8.73 -18.44 -5.36
C ALA A 24 10.09 -19.04 -5.01
N GLY A 25 10.32 -19.48 -3.79
CA GLY A 25 11.57 -20.13 -3.36
C GLY A 25 12.71 -19.16 -3.04
N VAL A 26 12.40 -17.89 -2.74
CA VAL A 26 13.38 -16.91 -2.25
C VAL A 26 13.95 -17.41 -0.93
N LYS A 27 15.29 -17.46 -0.83
CA LYS A 27 15.98 -18.06 0.31
C LYS A 27 15.95 -17.20 1.57
N GLU A 28 16.08 -15.90 1.40
CA GLU A 28 16.11 -14.93 2.49
C GLU A 28 15.15 -13.77 2.18
N ILE A 29 14.22 -13.53 3.08
CA ILE A 29 13.21 -12.49 2.94
C ILE A 29 13.28 -11.57 4.15
N ILE A 30 13.83 -10.38 3.94
CA ILE A 30 13.81 -9.32 4.97
C ILE A 30 12.68 -8.35 4.69
N THR A 31 12.11 -7.79 5.75
CA THR A 31 11.00 -6.86 5.64
C THR A 31 11.27 -5.58 6.42
N CYS A 32 10.84 -4.45 5.88
CA CYS A 32 10.83 -3.16 6.54
C CYS A 32 9.40 -2.61 6.57
N ALA A 33 8.98 -2.10 7.71
CA ALA A 33 7.73 -1.37 7.87
C ALA A 33 7.95 -0.13 8.75
N PRO A 34 7.32 1.02 8.44
CA PRO A 34 7.43 2.20 9.29
C PRO A 34 6.80 1.93 10.66
N PRO A 35 7.24 2.63 11.71
CA PRO A 35 6.57 2.57 12.99
C PRO A 35 5.16 3.16 12.87
N TYR A 36 4.23 2.62 13.63
CA TYR A 36 2.88 3.14 13.81
C TYR A 36 2.78 3.73 15.22
N GLN A 37 2.41 5.00 15.34
CA GLN A 37 2.36 5.70 16.62
C GLN A 37 3.64 5.57 17.46
N GLY A 38 4.81 5.59 16.80
CA GLY A 38 6.12 5.51 17.44
C GLY A 38 6.54 4.10 17.91
N LYS A 39 5.80 3.05 17.56
CA LYS A 39 6.05 1.65 17.92
C LYS A 39 5.95 0.74 16.70
N PRO A 40 6.53 -0.47 16.76
CA PRO A 40 6.19 -1.50 15.77
C PRO A 40 4.68 -1.71 15.73
N ALA A 41 4.11 -1.81 14.52
CA ALA A 41 2.69 -2.13 14.36
C ALA A 41 2.51 -3.63 14.56
N ASP A 42 1.92 -4.05 15.69
CA ASP A 42 1.83 -5.46 16.08
C ASP A 42 1.21 -6.34 14.99
N ALA A 43 0.14 -5.88 14.34
CA ALA A 43 -0.52 -6.60 13.27
C ALA A 43 0.38 -6.79 12.04
N ILE A 44 1.20 -5.77 11.69
CA ILE A 44 2.16 -5.86 10.59
C ILE A 44 3.27 -6.86 10.94
N VAL A 45 3.86 -6.75 12.14
CA VAL A 45 4.90 -7.67 12.61
C VAL A 45 4.39 -9.11 12.63
N ALA A 46 3.19 -9.33 13.15
CA ALA A 46 2.57 -10.65 13.14
C ALA A 46 2.38 -11.18 11.72
N ALA A 47 1.86 -10.36 10.80
CA ALA A 47 1.64 -10.76 9.41
C ALA A 47 2.95 -11.09 8.68
N GLN A 48 4.00 -10.28 8.87
CA GLN A 48 5.33 -10.54 8.32
C GLN A 48 5.92 -11.86 8.85
N SER A 49 5.83 -12.07 10.15
CA SER A 49 6.31 -13.30 10.80
C SER A 49 5.54 -14.53 10.34
N MET A 50 4.21 -14.46 10.31
CA MET A 50 3.36 -15.57 9.82
C MET A 50 3.57 -15.85 8.33
N GLY A 51 3.86 -14.83 7.53
CA GLY A 51 4.23 -14.97 6.12
C GLY A 51 5.57 -15.67 5.90
N GLY A 52 6.41 -15.72 6.92
CA GLY A 52 7.73 -16.38 6.89
C GLY A 52 8.88 -15.43 6.55
N ALA A 53 8.80 -14.17 6.94
CA ALA A 53 9.93 -13.26 6.88
C ALA A 53 11.06 -13.74 7.80
N ASP A 54 12.30 -13.72 7.30
CA ASP A 54 13.48 -14.18 8.04
C ASP A 54 14.00 -13.07 8.99
N ALA A 55 13.81 -11.79 8.62
CA ALA A 55 14.10 -10.65 9.48
C ALA A 55 13.07 -9.52 9.27
N ILE A 56 12.76 -8.81 10.36
CA ILE A 56 11.78 -7.72 10.38
C ILE A 56 12.42 -6.48 10.97
N TYR A 57 12.43 -5.39 10.21
CA TYR A 57 12.99 -4.11 10.63
C TYR A 57 11.90 -3.05 10.72
N VAL A 58 11.90 -2.28 11.82
CA VAL A 58 10.95 -1.17 12.02
C VAL A 58 11.58 0.12 11.53
N ILE A 59 11.53 0.31 10.23
CA ILE A 59 12.03 1.49 9.53
C ILE A 59 11.20 1.69 8.26
N GLY A 60 10.89 2.93 7.92
CA GLY A 60 10.08 3.28 6.75
C GLY A 60 10.73 4.34 5.87
N GLY A 61 10.02 4.73 4.80
CA GLY A 61 10.45 5.79 3.89
C GLY A 61 11.65 5.44 3.02
N VAL A 62 12.28 6.47 2.46
CA VAL A 62 13.43 6.35 1.55
C VAL A 62 14.62 5.68 2.22
N GLN A 63 14.80 5.90 3.52
CA GLN A 63 15.91 5.32 4.29
C GLN A 63 15.80 3.80 4.41
N ALA A 64 14.58 3.24 4.51
CA ALA A 64 14.37 1.80 4.47
C ALA A 64 14.74 1.20 3.11
N VAL A 65 14.32 1.86 2.02
CA VAL A 65 14.64 1.46 0.65
C VAL A 65 16.14 1.52 0.41
N ALA A 66 16.79 2.61 0.80
CA ALA A 66 18.23 2.79 0.66
C ALA A 66 19.01 1.76 1.51
N ALA A 67 18.60 1.53 2.75
CA ALA A 67 19.25 0.55 3.63
C ALA A 67 19.19 -0.87 3.06
N MET A 68 18.04 -1.30 2.55
CA MET A 68 17.90 -2.59 1.88
C MET A 68 18.71 -2.70 0.59
N ALA A 69 18.74 -1.64 -0.24
CA ALA A 69 19.45 -1.67 -1.51
C ALA A 69 20.96 -1.62 -1.39
N LEU A 70 21.47 -0.84 -0.44
CA LEU A 70 22.90 -0.56 -0.28
C LEU A 70 23.56 -1.41 0.80
N GLY A 71 22.78 -1.90 1.73
CA GLY A 71 23.25 -2.53 2.96
C GLY A 71 23.68 -1.51 4.01
N THR A 72 23.59 -1.92 5.24
CA THR A 72 24.10 -1.19 6.42
C THR A 72 24.76 -2.21 7.35
N GLU A 73 25.27 -1.75 8.49
CA GLU A 73 25.81 -2.67 9.53
C GLU A 73 24.75 -3.67 10.02
N SER A 74 23.47 -3.26 10.09
CA SER A 74 22.39 -4.06 10.66
C SER A 74 21.39 -4.62 9.64
N ILE A 75 21.34 -4.07 8.43
CA ILE A 75 20.42 -4.49 7.36
C ILE A 75 21.27 -4.96 6.17
N PRO A 76 21.24 -6.24 5.81
CA PRO A 76 21.99 -6.73 4.66
C PRO A 76 21.45 -6.15 3.35
N ALA A 77 22.34 -5.97 2.37
CA ALA A 77 21.94 -5.58 1.03
C ALA A 77 21.14 -6.73 0.38
N VAL A 78 20.10 -6.39 -0.36
CA VAL A 78 19.22 -7.34 -1.04
C VAL A 78 19.41 -7.28 -2.56
N ASP A 79 19.01 -8.35 -3.25
CA ASP A 79 19.05 -8.42 -4.71
C ASP A 79 17.77 -7.82 -5.34
N MET A 80 16.65 -7.81 -4.60
CA MET A 80 15.38 -7.31 -5.10
C MET A 80 14.58 -6.59 -4.00
N LEU A 81 13.99 -5.45 -4.36
CA LEU A 81 13.06 -4.67 -3.55
C LEU A 81 11.64 -4.82 -4.06
N VAL A 82 10.73 -5.21 -3.20
CA VAL A 82 9.30 -5.34 -3.51
C VAL A 82 8.45 -4.59 -2.51
N GLY A 83 7.29 -4.16 -2.94
CA GLY A 83 6.30 -3.50 -2.11
C GLY A 83 5.98 -2.07 -2.54
N PRO A 84 4.73 -1.64 -2.35
CA PRO A 84 4.27 -0.30 -2.67
C PRO A 84 4.67 0.70 -1.58
N GLY A 85 4.56 1.99 -1.89
CA GLY A 85 4.79 3.05 -0.92
C GLY A 85 4.31 4.40 -1.46
N ASN A 86 4.60 5.45 -0.72
CA ASN A 86 4.32 6.81 -1.17
C ASN A 86 5.28 7.25 -2.31
N ALA A 87 5.07 8.45 -2.85
CA ALA A 87 5.87 8.98 -3.96
C ALA A 87 7.38 8.99 -3.66
N TYR A 88 7.79 9.21 -2.41
CA TYR A 88 9.20 9.20 -2.01
C TYR A 88 9.80 7.80 -2.05
N VAL A 89 9.04 6.79 -1.63
CA VAL A 89 9.45 5.38 -1.72
C VAL A 89 9.56 4.94 -3.18
N ALA A 90 8.58 5.30 -4.01
CA ALA A 90 8.61 5.04 -5.44
C ALA A 90 9.82 5.68 -6.12
N GLU A 91 10.12 6.94 -5.80
CA GLU A 91 11.28 7.66 -6.32
C GLU A 91 12.61 7.03 -5.86
N ALA A 92 12.71 6.61 -4.60
CA ALA A 92 13.89 5.91 -4.11
C ALA A 92 14.12 4.58 -4.85
N LYS A 93 13.06 3.82 -5.12
CA LYS A 93 13.14 2.60 -5.95
C LYS A 93 13.61 2.93 -7.37
N ARG A 94 13.09 4.01 -7.97
CA ARG A 94 13.47 4.46 -9.31
C ARG A 94 14.97 4.78 -9.40
N GLN A 95 15.51 5.49 -8.40
CA GLN A 95 16.93 5.86 -8.36
C GLN A 95 17.86 4.67 -8.14
N LEU A 96 17.39 3.65 -7.45
CA LEU A 96 18.18 2.46 -7.11
C LEU A 96 17.99 1.31 -8.10
N TYR A 97 17.04 1.43 -9.02
CA TYR A 97 16.84 0.44 -10.07
C TYR A 97 18.09 0.27 -10.94
N GLY A 98 18.43 -0.97 -11.22
CA GLY A 98 19.67 -1.33 -11.90
C GLY A 98 20.81 -1.70 -10.95
N ARG A 99 20.89 -1.08 -9.77
CA ARG A 99 21.73 -1.55 -8.67
C ARG A 99 21.07 -2.72 -7.93
N VAL A 100 19.78 -2.64 -7.76
CA VAL A 100 18.92 -3.66 -7.17
C VAL A 100 17.72 -3.88 -8.08
N GLY A 101 17.18 -5.09 -8.14
CA GLY A 101 15.91 -5.35 -8.82
C GLY A 101 14.74 -4.70 -8.07
N ILE A 102 13.69 -4.33 -8.81
CA ILE A 102 12.44 -3.84 -8.20
C ILE A 102 11.25 -4.57 -8.82
N ASP A 103 10.12 -4.60 -8.12
CA ASP A 103 8.84 -5.06 -8.66
C ASP A 103 8.29 -4.06 -9.69
N LEU A 104 7.90 -2.87 -9.24
CA LEU A 104 7.42 -1.77 -10.09
C LEU A 104 7.53 -0.43 -9.34
N PHE A 105 7.31 0.69 -10.05
CA PHE A 105 7.28 2.03 -9.46
C PHE A 105 5.91 2.32 -8.84
N ALA A 106 5.51 1.53 -7.85
CA ALA A 106 4.23 1.67 -7.16
C ALA A 106 4.26 2.88 -6.20
N GLY A 107 3.64 3.94 -6.63
CA GLY A 107 3.37 5.17 -5.87
C GLY A 107 1.87 5.40 -5.73
N PRO A 108 1.42 6.65 -5.63
CA PRO A 108 0.01 7.00 -5.63
C PRO A 108 -0.71 6.42 -6.85
N THR A 109 -1.90 5.87 -6.63
CA THR A 109 -2.70 5.21 -7.67
C THR A 109 -4.01 5.96 -7.85
N GLU A 110 -4.43 6.14 -9.09
CA GLU A 110 -5.74 6.66 -9.47
C GLU A 110 -6.71 5.50 -9.73
N THR A 111 -7.98 5.69 -9.42
CA THR A 111 -9.02 4.71 -9.74
C THR A 111 -10.11 5.35 -10.58
N LEU A 112 -10.51 4.67 -11.66
CA LEU A 112 -11.66 5.00 -12.46
C LEU A 112 -12.68 3.86 -12.36
N VAL A 113 -13.83 4.15 -11.75
CA VAL A 113 -14.99 3.27 -11.75
C VAL A 113 -15.83 3.60 -12.98
N ILE A 114 -16.08 2.61 -13.85
CA ILE A 114 -16.96 2.74 -15.01
C ILE A 114 -18.21 1.92 -14.73
N ALA A 115 -19.36 2.58 -14.64
CA ALA A 115 -20.61 1.95 -14.23
C ALA A 115 -21.83 2.56 -14.93
N ASP A 116 -22.87 1.77 -15.09
CA ASP A 116 -24.19 2.17 -15.57
C ASP A 116 -25.28 1.86 -14.53
N GLU A 117 -26.54 1.98 -14.91
CA GLU A 117 -27.70 1.74 -14.03
C GLU A 117 -27.86 0.29 -13.52
N THR A 118 -27.03 -0.65 -13.94
CA THR A 118 -27.09 -2.04 -13.49
C THR A 118 -26.46 -2.27 -12.12
N VAL A 119 -25.75 -1.26 -11.59
CA VAL A 119 -25.19 -1.25 -10.23
C VAL A 119 -25.81 -0.12 -9.40
N ASP A 120 -25.64 -0.19 -8.09
CA ASP A 120 -26.13 0.86 -7.17
C ASP A 120 -25.04 1.87 -6.78
N GLY A 121 -25.48 3.00 -6.23
CA GLY A 121 -24.61 4.07 -5.79
C GLY A 121 -23.74 3.69 -4.60
N GLU A 122 -24.20 2.79 -3.72
CA GLU A 122 -23.46 2.34 -2.54
C GLU A 122 -22.20 1.58 -2.95
N MET A 123 -22.30 0.68 -3.93
CA MET A 123 -21.15 -0.06 -4.45
C MET A 123 -20.11 0.89 -5.07
N CYS A 124 -20.57 1.82 -5.93
CA CYS A 124 -19.69 2.80 -6.54
C CYS A 124 -18.98 3.67 -5.48
N ALA A 125 -19.72 4.16 -4.49
CA ALA A 125 -19.17 4.99 -3.41
C ALA A 125 -18.14 4.23 -2.58
N THR A 126 -18.40 2.95 -2.28
CA THR A 126 -17.48 2.09 -1.53
C THR A 126 -16.15 1.92 -2.25
N ASP A 127 -16.17 1.66 -3.55
CA ASP A 127 -14.97 1.50 -4.36
C ASP A 127 -14.18 2.82 -4.47
N LEU A 128 -14.88 3.95 -4.66
CA LEU A 128 -14.25 5.28 -4.71
C LEU A 128 -13.59 5.64 -3.38
N LEU A 129 -14.27 5.43 -2.26
CA LEU A 129 -13.76 5.74 -0.93
C LEU A 129 -12.61 4.82 -0.53
N GLY A 130 -12.68 3.54 -0.90
CA GLY A 130 -11.58 2.60 -0.67
C GLY A 130 -10.27 3.03 -1.34
N GLN A 131 -10.34 3.70 -2.51
CA GLN A 131 -9.15 4.29 -3.13
C GLN A 131 -8.79 5.63 -2.49
N ALA A 132 -9.76 6.49 -2.20
CA ALA A 132 -9.51 7.81 -1.61
C ALA A 132 -8.82 7.76 -0.25
N GLU A 133 -9.00 6.68 0.52
CA GLU A 133 -8.31 6.43 1.80
C GLU A 133 -6.77 6.46 1.69
N HIS A 134 -6.21 6.23 0.50
CA HIS A 134 -4.76 6.34 0.29
C HIS A 134 -4.22 7.77 0.40
N GLY A 135 -5.09 8.78 0.30
CA GLY A 135 -4.75 10.18 0.53
C GLY A 135 -5.00 11.10 -0.68
N PRO A 136 -4.70 12.39 -0.54
CA PRO A 136 -5.09 13.42 -1.52
C PRO A 136 -4.43 13.29 -2.89
N THR A 137 -3.43 12.44 -3.02
CA THR A 137 -2.74 12.15 -4.29
C THR A 137 -3.29 10.91 -4.99
N SER A 138 -4.40 10.36 -4.52
CA SER A 138 -5.05 9.16 -5.05
C SER A 138 -6.48 9.47 -5.49
N PRO A 139 -6.67 10.19 -6.60
CA PRO A 139 -8.01 10.56 -7.08
C PRO A 139 -8.82 9.31 -7.45
N ALA A 140 -10.11 9.36 -7.12
CA ALA A 140 -11.08 8.35 -7.47
C ALA A 140 -12.20 8.99 -8.30
N ILE A 141 -12.49 8.43 -9.46
CA ILE A 141 -13.36 9.03 -10.47
C ILE A 141 -14.45 8.02 -10.84
N LEU A 142 -15.71 8.46 -10.86
CA LEU A 142 -16.82 7.72 -11.47
C LEU A 142 -17.09 8.24 -12.89
N LEU A 143 -17.10 7.34 -13.86
CA LEU A 143 -17.60 7.58 -15.20
C LEU A 143 -18.89 6.79 -15.41
N THR A 144 -19.99 7.49 -15.61
CA THR A 144 -21.29 6.87 -15.83
C THR A 144 -22.11 7.58 -16.90
N ASN A 145 -22.97 6.85 -17.58
CA ASN A 145 -23.99 7.38 -18.48
C ASN A 145 -25.35 7.58 -17.78
N SER A 146 -25.45 7.27 -16.48
CA SER A 146 -26.67 7.40 -15.67
C SER A 146 -26.54 8.58 -14.69
N GLU A 147 -27.27 9.66 -14.95
CA GLU A 147 -27.35 10.80 -14.02
C GLU A 147 -27.89 10.38 -12.64
N ASN A 148 -28.83 9.42 -12.63
CA ASN A 148 -29.36 8.89 -11.38
C ASN A 148 -28.29 8.18 -10.55
N LEU A 149 -27.50 7.31 -11.18
CA LEU A 149 -26.40 6.62 -10.50
C LEU A 149 -25.37 7.63 -9.96
N ALA A 150 -25.02 8.66 -10.75
CA ALA A 150 -24.10 9.70 -10.29
C ALA A 150 -24.61 10.39 -9.01
N LYS A 151 -25.88 10.76 -8.96
CA LYS A 151 -26.50 11.39 -7.78
C LYS A 151 -26.52 10.45 -6.58
N GLN A 152 -26.96 9.20 -6.79
CA GLN A 152 -26.95 8.19 -5.72
C GLN A 152 -25.53 7.96 -5.17
N THR A 153 -24.53 7.88 -6.03
CA THR A 153 -23.15 7.71 -5.60
C THR A 153 -22.66 8.88 -4.76
N MET A 154 -23.00 10.12 -5.12
CA MET A 154 -22.64 11.30 -4.32
C MET A 154 -23.30 11.28 -2.95
N GLU A 155 -24.61 10.95 -2.86
CA GLU A 155 -25.32 10.80 -1.59
C GLU A 155 -24.71 9.70 -0.72
N GLU A 156 -24.31 8.59 -1.31
CA GLU A 156 -23.68 7.47 -0.64
C GLU A 156 -22.26 7.79 -0.16
N VAL A 157 -21.47 8.55 -0.93
CA VAL A 157 -20.17 9.06 -0.48
C VAL A 157 -20.32 9.88 0.80
N ASP A 158 -21.26 10.83 0.81
CA ASP A 158 -21.52 11.65 2.01
C ASP A 158 -21.98 10.80 3.20
N ARG A 159 -22.86 9.82 2.96
CA ARG A 159 -23.35 8.91 4.00
C ARG A 159 -22.22 8.07 4.60
N GLN A 160 -21.40 7.49 3.75
CA GLN A 160 -20.32 6.60 4.18
C GLN A 160 -19.18 7.36 4.89
N LEU A 161 -18.82 8.56 4.43
CA LEU A 161 -17.84 9.42 5.10
C LEU A 161 -18.20 9.74 6.55
N ASN A 162 -19.48 9.87 6.87
CA ASN A 162 -19.94 10.11 8.24
C ASN A 162 -19.66 8.95 9.22
N THR A 163 -19.43 7.75 8.70
CA THR A 163 -19.17 6.53 9.49
C THR A 163 -17.78 5.97 9.31
N LEU A 164 -17.05 6.45 8.32
CA LEU A 164 -15.72 5.95 7.98
C LEU A 164 -14.69 6.48 8.98
N SER A 165 -13.93 5.56 9.59
CA SER A 165 -12.88 5.93 10.57
C SER A 165 -11.69 6.68 9.95
N THR A 166 -11.60 6.69 8.63
CA THR A 166 -10.54 7.30 7.82
C THR A 166 -11.00 8.57 7.11
N SER A 167 -12.16 9.14 7.47
CA SER A 167 -12.78 10.29 6.81
C SER A 167 -11.91 11.55 6.75
N ASP A 168 -10.92 11.67 7.63
CA ASP A 168 -9.98 12.80 7.68
C ASP A 168 -8.74 12.62 6.76
N THR A 169 -8.70 11.55 5.98
CA THR A 169 -7.57 11.24 5.10
C THR A 169 -7.70 11.93 3.76
#